data_538ca441dd0561892c595ac0b644eeb8
#
_entry.id   538ca441dd0561892c595ac0b644eeb8
#
_cell.length_a   1.000
_cell.length_b   1.000
_cell.length_c   1.000
_cell.angle_alpha   90.00
_cell.angle_beta   90.00
_cell.angle_gamma   90.00
#
_symmetry.space_group_name_H-M   'P 1'
#
loop_
_entity.id
_entity.type
_entity.pdbx_description
1 polymer ?
#
loop_
_entity_poly.entity_id
_entity_poly.type
_entity_poly.pdbx_seq_one_letter_code
_entity_poly.pdbx_strand_id
1 'polypeptide(L)'
;LGLNTYLLLLAPTGVGKEAVHTGISKLMNTIKPLVPSSDLFMGPSEIASPQALLNRLASKQRCFVSVIGECGMWLKNVSDSNAPAHFQGLRRVLLALYGKSGMGSTVQPTIYADSAKNTETIISPSVSLLGESTPLRFFENIDEELISEGFIPRWTIIQYDGPRPKNNPDHNTVYPNSDLISGLAALAMFCNQQMSSLQAVNVAYSPEAQKLIDEFDTFCDAQINGTAEEAIRDLWTRAHVK
;
A
#
# COMPACT_ATOMS: atom_id res chain seq x y z
N LEU A 1 -0.98 -15.18 0.66
CA LEU A 1 -0.66 -13.76 0.44
C LEU A 1 -1.63 -12.89 1.21
N GLY A 2 -1.17 -11.72 1.68
CA GLY A 2 -2.06 -10.74 2.30
C GLY A 2 -2.72 -9.83 1.27
N LEU A 3 -3.74 -9.10 1.71
CA LEU A 3 -4.48 -8.15 0.87
C LEU A 3 -3.90 -6.72 0.89
N ASN A 4 -2.74 -6.52 1.51
CA ASN A 4 -2.07 -5.22 1.47
C ASN A 4 -1.61 -4.89 0.05
N THR A 5 -1.75 -3.64 -0.33
CA THR A 5 -1.38 -3.15 -1.65
C THR A 5 -0.63 -1.83 -1.56
N TYR A 6 0.31 -1.63 -2.47
CA TYR A 6 0.90 -0.34 -2.75
C TYR A 6 0.35 0.15 -4.08
N LEU A 7 -0.40 1.22 -4.05
CA LEU A 7 -1.11 1.76 -5.21
C LEU A 7 -0.64 3.19 -5.49
N LEU A 8 -0.31 3.47 -6.73
CA LEU A 8 0.13 4.78 -7.17
C LEU A 8 -0.73 5.28 -8.32
N LEU A 9 -1.38 6.43 -8.12
CA LEU A 9 -2.09 7.14 -9.16
C LEU A 9 -1.17 8.15 -9.82
N LEU A 10 -0.92 7.96 -11.11
CA LEU A 10 -0.20 8.91 -11.95
C LEU A 10 -1.19 9.69 -12.81
N ALA A 11 -1.19 11.00 -12.68
CA ALA A 11 -2.01 11.85 -13.54
C ALA A 11 -1.40 13.26 -13.66
N PRO A 12 -1.68 13.99 -14.76
CA PRO A 12 -1.18 15.35 -14.94
C PRO A 12 -1.58 16.30 -13.82
N THR A 13 -0.86 17.40 -13.70
CA THR A 13 -1.22 18.46 -12.74
C THR A 13 -2.58 19.06 -13.09
N GLY A 14 -3.40 19.32 -12.08
CA GLY A 14 -4.69 20.00 -12.23
C GLY A 14 -5.85 19.11 -12.66
N VAL A 15 -5.70 17.79 -12.74
CA VAL A 15 -6.80 16.85 -13.06
C VAL A 15 -7.62 16.43 -11.83
N GLY A 16 -7.30 16.93 -10.64
CA GLY A 16 -8.09 16.68 -9.43
C GLY A 16 -7.70 15.42 -8.66
N LYS A 17 -6.43 15.00 -8.69
CA LYS A 17 -5.91 13.86 -7.92
C LYS A 17 -6.27 13.91 -6.44
N GLU A 18 -6.23 15.10 -5.84
CA GLU A 18 -6.60 15.33 -4.42
C GLU A 18 -8.03 14.86 -4.07
N ALA A 19 -8.89 14.66 -5.07
CA ALA A 19 -10.22 14.13 -4.84
C ALA A 19 -10.21 12.74 -4.22
N VAL A 20 -9.18 11.94 -4.50
CA VAL A 20 -9.01 10.60 -3.90
C VAL A 20 -8.78 10.73 -2.39
N HIS A 21 -7.85 11.58 -1.98
CA HIS A 21 -7.57 11.84 -0.57
C HIS A 21 -8.80 12.41 0.16
N THR A 22 -9.45 13.41 -0.45
CA THR A 22 -10.65 14.04 0.10
C THR A 22 -11.80 13.04 0.22
N GLY A 23 -11.98 12.17 -0.78
CA GLY A 23 -13.01 11.14 -0.80
C GLY A 23 -12.81 10.11 0.31
N ILE A 24 -11.60 9.62 0.50
CA ILE A 24 -11.26 8.69 1.60
C ILE A 24 -11.50 9.34 2.95
N SER A 25 -11.03 10.57 3.15
CA SER A 25 -11.26 11.31 4.39
C SER A 25 -12.75 11.49 4.69
N LYS A 26 -13.55 11.79 3.68
CA LYS A 26 -15.01 11.93 3.81
C LYS A 26 -15.67 10.60 4.19
N LEU A 27 -15.27 9.50 3.57
CA LEU A 27 -15.75 8.16 3.91
C LEU A 27 -15.42 7.81 5.37
N MET A 28 -14.18 7.98 5.78
CA MET A 28 -13.74 7.68 7.14
C MET A 28 -14.43 8.53 8.19
N ASN A 29 -14.60 9.83 7.94
CA ASN A 29 -15.34 10.72 8.81
C ASN A 29 -16.85 10.35 8.92
N THR A 30 -17.42 9.77 7.85
CA THR A 30 -18.82 9.35 7.87
C THR A 30 -19.03 8.05 8.66
N ILE A 31 -18.08 7.12 8.66
CA ILE A 31 -18.19 5.87 9.44
C ILE A 31 -17.72 6.02 10.88
N LYS A 32 -16.93 7.03 11.21
CA LYS A 32 -16.38 7.26 12.56
C LYS A 32 -17.43 7.30 13.67
N PRO A 33 -18.60 7.96 13.52
CA PRO A 33 -19.65 7.90 14.53
C PRO A 33 -20.24 6.50 14.75
N LEU A 34 -20.21 5.64 13.72
CA LEU A 34 -20.69 4.26 13.77
C LEU A 34 -19.63 3.31 14.36
N VAL A 35 -18.37 3.57 14.03
CA VAL A 35 -17.21 2.75 14.46
C VAL A 35 -16.08 3.70 14.87
N PRO A 36 -16.05 4.17 16.12
CA PRO A 36 -15.06 5.14 16.59
C PRO A 36 -13.61 4.70 16.40
N SER A 37 -13.35 3.40 16.48
CA SER A 37 -12.02 2.81 16.23
C SER A 37 -11.61 2.76 14.75
N SER A 38 -12.45 3.18 13.81
CA SER A 38 -12.12 3.21 12.39
C SER A 38 -10.94 4.13 12.07
N ASP A 39 -10.68 5.16 12.88
CA ASP A 39 -9.50 6.03 12.75
C ASP A 39 -8.18 5.24 12.81
N LEU A 40 -8.15 4.09 13.47
CA LEU A 40 -6.97 3.25 13.56
C LEU A 40 -6.54 2.69 12.20
N PHE A 41 -7.47 2.59 11.24
CA PHE A 41 -7.18 2.12 9.88
C PHE A 41 -6.60 3.20 8.98
N MET A 42 -6.61 4.47 9.43
CA MET A 42 -5.93 5.55 8.73
C MET A 42 -4.49 5.66 9.22
N GLY A 43 -3.55 5.44 8.30
CA GLY A 43 -2.12 5.61 8.53
C GLY A 43 -1.69 7.08 8.50
N PRO A 44 -0.41 7.35 8.79
CA PRO A 44 0.14 8.68 8.64
C PRO A 44 0.19 9.09 7.16
N SER A 45 0.07 10.38 6.90
CA SER A 45 0.25 10.95 5.56
C SER A 45 1.70 10.93 5.08
N GLU A 46 2.64 10.78 6.00
CA GLU A 46 4.07 10.66 5.74
C GLU A 46 4.70 9.64 6.69
N ILE A 47 5.55 8.77 6.15
CA ILE A 47 6.33 7.82 6.92
C ILE A 47 7.80 8.24 6.81
N ALA A 48 8.32 8.87 7.85
CA ALA A 48 9.65 9.46 7.85
C ALA A 48 10.76 8.50 8.30
N SER A 49 10.43 7.43 9.05
CA SER A 49 11.47 6.51 9.53
C SER A 49 10.97 5.08 9.68
N PRO A 50 11.86 4.09 9.50
CA PRO A 50 11.53 2.68 9.68
C PRO A 50 11.11 2.38 11.12
N GLN A 51 11.77 2.99 12.10
CA GLN A 51 11.49 2.74 13.51
C GLN A 51 10.09 3.23 13.92
N ALA A 52 9.69 4.42 13.44
CA ALA A 52 8.34 4.94 13.70
C ALA A 52 7.26 4.02 13.11
N LEU A 53 7.50 3.49 11.90
CA LEU A 53 6.61 2.52 11.26
C LEU A 53 6.52 1.22 12.05
N LEU A 54 7.65 0.64 12.44
CA LEU A 54 7.69 -0.60 13.23
C LEU A 54 7.05 -0.42 14.61
N ASN A 55 7.32 0.69 15.30
CA ASN A 55 6.70 1.00 16.59
C ASN A 55 5.17 1.10 16.48
N ARG A 56 4.66 1.75 15.42
CA ARG A 56 3.23 1.83 15.17
C ARG A 56 2.62 0.44 14.96
N LEU A 57 3.28 -0.42 14.18
CA LEU A 57 2.80 -1.77 13.90
C LEU A 57 2.92 -2.72 15.10
N ALA A 58 3.93 -2.56 15.95
CA ALA A 58 4.09 -3.30 17.19
C ALA A 58 3.05 -2.89 18.24
N SER A 59 2.57 -1.65 18.20
CA SER A 59 1.39 -1.22 18.95
C SER A 59 0.13 -1.93 18.42
N LYS A 60 -1.05 -1.57 18.92
CA LYS A 60 -2.31 -2.21 18.49
C LYS A 60 -2.74 -1.91 17.03
N GLN A 61 -1.96 -1.12 16.27
CA GLN A 61 -2.32 -0.65 14.92
C GLN A 61 -1.58 -1.40 13.81
N ARG A 62 -1.81 -2.70 13.70
CA ARG A 62 -1.11 -3.58 12.75
C ARG A 62 -1.61 -3.48 11.31
N CYS A 63 -2.78 -2.91 11.11
CA CYS A 63 -3.44 -2.79 9.80
C CYS A 63 -3.85 -1.35 9.56
N PHE A 64 -3.35 -0.75 8.50
CA PHE A 64 -3.75 0.60 8.10
C PHE A 64 -3.44 0.90 6.63
N VAL A 65 -4.10 1.92 6.11
CA VAL A 65 -3.82 2.51 4.80
C VAL A 65 -3.24 3.91 5.02
N SER A 66 -2.05 4.17 4.47
CA SER A 66 -1.48 5.51 4.39
C SER A 66 -1.78 6.13 3.04
N VAL A 67 -2.37 7.32 3.05
CA VAL A 67 -2.58 8.13 1.85
C VAL A 67 -1.48 9.17 1.81
N ILE A 68 -0.57 9.05 0.84
CA ILE A 68 0.63 9.87 0.72
C ILE A 68 0.42 10.86 -0.42
N GLY A 69 0.17 12.12 -0.06
CA GLY A 69 0.21 13.22 -1.03
C GLY A 69 1.64 13.45 -1.51
N GLU A 70 1.80 14.00 -2.71
CA GLU A 70 3.14 14.25 -3.30
C GLU A 70 4.06 13.01 -3.26
N CYS A 71 3.48 11.83 -3.48
CA CYS A 71 4.15 10.55 -3.37
C CYS A 71 5.41 10.47 -4.25
N GLY A 72 5.46 11.20 -5.36
CA GLY A 72 6.65 11.25 -6.23
C GLY A 72 7.88 11.80 -5.53
N MET A 73 7.74 12.80 -4.66
CA MET A 73 8.85 13.33 -3.89
C MET A 73 9.28 12.36 -2.77
N TRP A 74 8.32 11.75 -2.10
CA TRP A 74 8.58 10.72 -1.10
C TRP A 74 9.27 9.51 -1.72
N LEU A 75 8.79 9.02 -2.86
CA LEU A 75 9.41 7.93 -3.62
C LEU A 75 10.85 8.27 -3.99
N LYS A 76 11.13 9.47 -4.47
CA LYS A 76 12.50 9.92 -4.76
C LYS A 76 13.40 9.73 -3.54
N ASN A 77 12.97 10.18 -2.37
CA ASN A 77 13.77 10.08 -1.15
C ASN A 77 13.98 8.63 -0.70
N VAL A 78 12.97 7.79 -0.81
CA VAL A 78 13.05 6.37 -0.44
C VAL A 78 13.86 5.55 -1.45
N SER A 79 13.93 6.03 -2.69
CA SER A 79 14.53 5.33 -3.82
C SER A 79 16.00 5.66 -4.05
N ASP A 80 16.44 6.83 -3.64
CA ASP A 80 17.81 7.28 -3.86
C ASP A 80 18.81 6.37 -3.11
N SER A 81 19.75 5.77 -3.85
CA SER A 81 20.83 4.95 -3.28
C SER A 81 21.74 5.74 -2.35
N ASN A 82 21.84 7.06 -2.57
CA ASN A 82 22.59 7.99 -1.72
C ASN A 82 21.71 8.64 -0.64
N ALA A 83 20.46 8.21 -0.50
CA ALA A 83 19.57 8.75 0.53
C ALA A 83 20.12 8.52 1.94
N PRO A 84 19.81 9.39 2.90
CA PRO A 84 20.11 9.16 4.30
C PRO A 84 19.66 7.78 4.78
N ALA A 85 20.44 7.17 5.69
CA ALA A 85 20.25 5.79 6.14
C ALA A 85 18.82 5.47 6.62
N HIS A 86 18.07 6.44 7.12
CA HIS A 86 16.69 6.25 7.55
C HIS A 86 15.74 5.99 6.37
N PHE A 87 15.94 6.60 5.20
CA PHE A 87 15.14 6.32 4.01
C PHE A 87 15.48 4.94 3.41
N GLN A 88 16.76 4.57 3.36
CA GLN A 88 17.16 3.23 2.94
C GLN A 88 16.58 2.16 3.89
N GLY A 89 16.62 2.42 5.20
CA GLY A 89 15.98 1.55 6.20
C GLY A 89 14.46 1.46 6.01
N LEU A 90 13.79 2.56 5.68
CA LEU A 90 12.37 2.58 5.40
C LEU A 90 12.03 1.73 4.17
N ARG A 91 12.78 1.86 3.07
CA ARG A 91 12.63 1.01 1.87
C ARG A 91 12.69 -0.49 2.24
N ARG A 92 13.71 -0.90 3.00
CA ARG A 92 13.86 -2.30 3.44
C ARG A 92 12.66 -2.79 4.26
N VAL A 93 12.16 -1.97 5.18
CA VAL A 93 10.99 -2.31 5.99
C VAL A 93 9.74 -2.45 5.14
N LEU A 94 9.50 -1.54 4.19
CA LEU A 94 8.35 -1.61 3.29
C LEU A 94 8.41 -2.84 2.37
N LEU A 95 9.59 -3.18 1.85
CA LEU A 95 9.81 -4.41 1.08
C LEU A 95 9.48 -5.66 1.91
N ALA A 96 9.92 -5.70 3.17
CA ALA A 96 9.62 -6.81 4.07
C ALA A 96 8.13 -6.90 4.42
N LEU A 97 7.49 -5.78 4.73
CA LEU A 97 6.06 -5.71 5.10
C LEU A 97 5.14 -6.18 3.98
N TYR A 98 5.48 -5.87 2.72
CA TYR A 98 4.67 -6.26 1.57
C TYR A 98 4.36 -7.76 1.52
N GLY A 99 5.35 -8.61 1.84
CA GLY A 99 5.20 -10.06 1.82
C GLY A 99 4.77 -10.68 3.16
N LYS A 100 4.47 -9.88 4.20
CA LYS A 100 4.26 -10.36 5.57
C LYS A 100 2.87 -10.13 6.14
N SER A 101 1.89 -9.82 5.29
CA SER A 101 0.51 -9.57 5.73
C SER A 101 -0.36 -10.83 5.82
N GLY A 102 0.12 -11.98 5.38
CA GLY A 102 -0.61 -13.25 5.43
C GLY A 102 -0.68 -13.86 6.84
N MET A 103 -1.61 -14.83 6.99
CA MET A 103 -1.77 -15.57 8.23
C MET A 103 -0.46 -16.28 8.64
N GLY A 104 -0.08 -16.14 9.91
CA GLY A 104 1.15 -16.71 10.46
C GLY A 104 2.45 -16.00 10.05
N SER A 105 2.37 -14.98 9.20
CA SER A 105 3.53 -14.18 8.84
C SER A 105 3.97 -13.30 9.99
N THR A 106 5.28 -13.09 10.12
CA THR A 106 5.85 -12.26 11.18
C THR A 106 6.93 -11.34 10.64
N VAL A 107 7.02 -10.16 11.22
CA VAL A 107 8.17 -9.26 11.04
C VAL A 107 8.95 -9.22 12.35
N GLN A 108 10.20 -9.66 12.27
CA GLN A 108 11.11 -9.65 13.41
C GLN A 108 11.64 -8.23 13.64
N PRO A 109 11.79 -7.82 14.90
CA PRO A 109 12.31 -6.50 15.23
C PRO A 109 13.79 -6.37 14.86
N THR A 110 14.22 -5.16 14.56
CA THR A 110 15.63 -4.81 14.54
C THR A 110 16.10 -4.58 15.97
N ILE A 111 17.22 -5.20 16.35
CA ILE A 111 17.80 -5.02 17.67
C ILE A 111 18.74 -3.81 17.64
N TYR A 112 18.53 -2.89 18.56
CA TYR A 112 19.35 -1.71 18.78
C TYR A 112 20.09 -1.83 20.12
N ALA A 113 21.26 -1.21 20.20
CA ALA A 113 22.01 -1.11 21.47
C ALA A 113 21.19 -0.38 22.56
N ASP A 114 20.41 0.60 22.17
CA ASP A 114 19.40 1.24 23.02
C ASP A 114 18.12 0.37 23.02
N SER A 115 17.91 -0.36 24.09
CA SER A 115 16.78 -1.28 24.24
C SER A 115 15.40 -0.57 24.18
N ALA A 116 15.34 0.71 24.49
CA ALA A 116 14.09 1.49 24.39
C ALA A 116 13.62 1.66 22.93
N LYS A 117 14.49 1.42 21.95
CA LYS A 117 14.17 1.44 20.53
C LYS A 117 13.75 0.09 19.98
N ASN A 118 13.86 -0.98 20.76
CA ASN A 118 13.49 -2.31 20.31
C ASN A 118 11.97 -2.46 20.30
N THR A 119 11.47 -3.18 19.30
CA THR A 119 10.06 -3.52 19.18
C THR A 119 9.87 -5.03 19.42
N GLU A 120 8.67 -5.43 19.72
CA GLU A 120 8.30 -6.85 19.74
C GLU A 120 8.10 -7.37 18.32
N THR A 121 8.05 -8.70 18.17
CA THR A 121 7.68 -9.35 16.91
C THR A 121 6.28 -8.92 16.50
N ILE A 122 6.15 -8.47 15.25
CA ILE A 122 4.87 -8.02 14.70
C ILE A 122 4.24 -9.18 13.93
N ILE A 123 3.03 -9.57 14.33
CA ILE A 123 2.30 -10.69 13.75
C ILE A 123 1.34 -10.18 12.69
N SER A 124 1.43 -10.72 11.47
CA SER A 124 0.54 -10.46 10.33
C SER A 124 0.25 -8.97 10.09
N PRO A 125 1.27 -8.09 10.01
CA PRO A 125 1.04 -6.68 9.75
C PRO A 125 0.46 -6.49 8.34
N SER A 126 -0.47 -5.55 8.18
CA SER A 126 -1.03 -5.19 6.87
C SER A 126 -0.93 -3.70 6.64
N VAL A 127 0.02 -3.30 5.82
CA VAL A 127 0.25 -1.89 5.46
C VAL A 127 -0.05 -1.71 3.99
N SER A 128 -1.05 -0.91 3.69
CA SER A 128 -1.34 -0.47 2.32
C SER A 128 -0.94 0.99 2.15
N LEU A 129 -0.41 1.30 0.99
CA LEU A 129 -0.03 2.66 0.60
C LEU A 129 -0.85 3.09 -0.59
N LEU A 130 -1.39 4.29 -0.54
CA LEU A 130 -2.03 4.94 -1.66
C LEU A 130 -1.32 6.26 -1.91
N GLY A 131 -0.62 6.35 -3.02
CA GLY A 131 0.14 7.52 -3.41
C GLY A 131 -0.42 8.19 -4.66
N GLU A 132 -0.11 9.47 -4.83
CA GLU A 132 -0.37 10.20 -6.06
C GLU A 132 0.87 10.95 -6.52
N SER A 133 1.07 11.00 -7.85
CA SER A 133 2.16 11.74 -8.46
C SER A 133 1.80 12.20 -9.88
N THR A 134 2.68 13.00 -10.47
CA THR A 134 2.63 13.24 -11.91
C THR A 134 3.53 12.23 -12.64
N PRO A 135 3.20 11.84 -13.90
CA PRO A 135 4.02 10.92 -14.67
C PRO A 135 5.48 11.38 -14.76
N LEU A 136 5.69 12.68 -15.08
CA LEU A 136 7.04 13.23 -15.19
C LEU A 136 7.86 13.02 -13.93
N ARG A 137 7.32 13.41 -12.76
CA ARG A 137 8.00 13.27 -11.46
C ARG A 137 8.29 11.81 -11.11
N PHE A 138 7.39 10.92 -11.47
CA PHE A 138 7.56 9.50 -11.22
C PHE A 138 8.68 8.92 -12.09
N PHE A 139 8.61 9.10 -13.40
CA PHE A 139 9.58 8.51 -14.35
C PHE A 139 10.98 9.11 -14.23
N GLU A 140 11.12 10.38 -13.82
CA GLU A 140 12.42 11.00 -13.56
C GLU A 140 13.17 10.38 -12.35
N ASN A 141 12.47 9.66 -11.47
CA ASN A 141 13.01 9.13 -10.23
C ASN A 141 13.04 7.60 -10.15
N ILE A 142 12.74 6.93 -11.26
CA ILE A 142 12.88 5.46 -11.35
C ILE A 142 14.18 5.16 -12.07
N ASP A 143 14.96 4.27 -11.48
CA ASP A 143 16.14 3.68 -12.08
C ASP A 143 16.04 2.14 -12.12
N GLU A 144 16.97 1.50 -12.80
CA GLU A 144 17.02 0.04 -12.90
C GLU A 144 17.27 -0.63 -11.55
N GLU A 145 17.99 0.02 -10.63
CA GLU A 145 18.26 -0.51 -9.30
C GLU A 145 16.96 -0.69 -8.50
N LEU A 146 16.03 0.28 -8.58
CA LEU A 146 14.74 0.19 -7.92
C LEU A 146 13.83 -0.91 -8.48
N ILE A 147 13.96 -1.18 -9.76
CA ILE A 147 13.24 -2.28 -10.40
C ILE A 147 13.84 -3.60 -9.93
N SER A 148 15.16 -3.75 -9.99
CA SER A 148 15.87 -4.99 -9.61
C SER A 148 15.73 -5.31 -8.11
N GLU A 149 15.79 -4.31 -7.24
CA GLU A 149 15.51 -4.49 -5.80
C GLU A 149 14.05 -4.87 -5.52
N GLY A 150 13.17 -4.73 -6.51
CA GLY A 150 11.77 -5.12 -6.43
C GLY A 150 10.89 -4.11 -5.69
N PHE A 151 11.33 -2.88 -5.46
CA PHE A 151 10.51 -1.86 -4.79
C PHE A 151 9.38 -1.37 -5.70
N ILE A 152 9.74 -0.94 -6.93
CA ILE A 152 8.75 -0.49 -7.92
C ILE A 152 7.80 -1.62 -8.35
N PRO A 153 8.27 -2.84 -8.62
CA PRO A 153 7.38 -3.95 -8.99
C PRO A 153 6.31 -4.31 -7.96
N ARG A 154 6.42 -3.83 -6.72
CA ARG A 154 5.37 -4.01 -5.69
C ARG A 154 4.25 -2.98 -5.76
N TRP A 155 4.41 -1.94 -6.56
CA TRP A 155 3.39 -0.92 -6.76
C TRP A 155 2.46 -1.29 -7.90
N THR A 156 1.16 -1.16 -7.68
CA THR A 156 0.17 -1.15 -8.74
C THR A 156 0.03 0.28 -9.21
N ILE A 157 0.45 0.53 -10.44
CA ILE A 157 0.49 1.87 -11.03
C ILE A 157 -0.74 2.04 -11.91
N ILE A 158 -1.53 3.06 -11.63
CA ILE A 158 -2.69 3.46 -12.43
C ILE A 158 -2.34 4.81 -13.05
N GLN A 159 -2.24 4.86 -14.37
CA GLN A 159 -1.97 6.09 -15.11
C GLN A 159 -3.24 6.62 -15.75
N TYR A 160 -3.49 7.90 -15.59
CA TYR A 160 -4.56 8.63 -16.25
C TYR A 160 -3.97 9.63 -17.24
N ASP A 161 -4.25 9.45 -18.53
CA ASP A 161 -3.78 10.31 -19.62
C ASP A 161 -4.93 11.08 -20.28
N GLY A 162 -6.09 11.08 -19.64
CA GLY A 162 -7.29 11.74 -20.18
C GLY A 162 -7.27 13.27 -20.06
N PRO A 163 -8.24 13.94 -20.67
CA PRO A 163 -8.40 15.38 -20.56
C PRO A 163 -8.75 15.79 -19.13
N ARG A 164 -8.47 17.05 -18.77
CA ARG A 164 -8.86 17.59 -17.48
C ARG A 164 -10.37 17.46 -17.30
N PRO A 165 -10.86 16.80 -16.23
CA PRO A 165 -12.29 16.71 -15.95
C PRO A 165 -12.91 18.09 -15.76
N LYS A 166 -14.17 18.22 -16.14
CA LYS A 166 -14.95 19.44 -15.83
C LYS A 166 -15.09 19.56 -14.33
N ASN A 167 -15.06 20.80 -13.84
CA ASN A 167 -15.32 21.06 -12.43
C ASN A 167 -16.74 20.60 -12.07
N ASN A 168 -16.85 19.84 -10.98
CA ASN A 168 -18.18 19.48 -10.43
C ASN A 168 -18.62 20.56 -9.44
N PRO A 169 -19.64 21.38 -9.77
CA PRO A 169 -20.13 22.43 -8.88
C PRO A 169 -20.69 21.85 -7.58
N ASP A 170 -21.18 20.60 -7.61
CA ASP A 170 -21.83 19.94 -6.48
C ASP A 170 -20.87 19.11 -5.61
N HIS A 171 -19.55 19.24 -5.80
CA HIS A 171 -18.56 18.41 -5.12
C HIS A 171 -18.67 18.46 -3.59
N ASN A 172 -19.13 19.56 -3.01
CA ASN A 172 -19.33 19.70 -1.56
C ASN A 172 -20.58 19.00 -1.04
N THR A 173 -21.56 18.74 -1.90
CA THR A 173 -22.85 18.13 -1.56
C THR A 173 -22.91 16.64 -1.83
N VAL A 174 -21.89 16.08 -2.50
CA VAL A 174 -21.81 14.64 -2.73
C VAL A 174 -21.52 13.92 -1.42
N TYR A 175 -22.41 13.02 -1.05
CA TYR A 175 -22.25 12.12 0.10
C TYR A 175 -22.17 10.66 -0.35
N PRO A 176 -21.42 9.81 0.36
CA PRO A 176 -21.44 8.36 0.10
C PRO A 176 -22.86 7.81 0.31
N ASN A 177 -23.25 6.83 -0.50
CA ASN A 177 -24.55 6.18 -0.30
C ASN A 177 -24.57 5.32 0.97
N SER A 178 -25.77 5.02 1.47
CA SER A 178 -25.99 4.27 2.73
C SER A 178 -25.37 2.87 2.69
N ASP A 179 -25.41 2.20 1.53
CA ASP A 179 -24.92 0.83 1.40
C ASP A 179 -23.39 0.79 1.49
N LEU A 180 -22.71 1.76 0.86
CA LEU A 180 -21.27 1.91 0.98
C LEU A 180 -20.86 2.22 2.43
N ILE A 181 -21.58 3.12 3.11
CA ILE A 181 -21.33 3.46 4.52
C ILE A 181 -21.52 2.23 5.41
N SER A 182 -22.63 1.52 5.25
CA SER A 182 -22.95 0.32 6.04
C SER A 182 -21.93 -0.80 5.79
N GLY A 183 -21.58 -1.03 4.54
CA GLY A 183 -20.58 -2.04 4.17
C GLY A 183 -19.19 -1.72 4.74
N LEU A 184 -18.75 -0.46 4.63
CA LEU A 184 -17.47 -0.02 5.16
C LEU A 184 -17.44 -0.05 6.70
N ALA A 185 -18.52 0.33 7.36
CA ALA A 185 -18.64 0.23 8.82
C ALA A 185 -18.59 -1.24 9.30
N ALA A 186 -19.31 -2.14 8.61
CA ALA A 186 -19.27 -3.57 8.91
C ALA A 186 -17.86 -4.15 8.72
N LEU A 187 -17.17 -3.79 7.64
CA LEU A 187 -15.79 -4.19 7.40
C LEU A 187 -14.85 -3.66 8.49
N ALA A 188 -14.98 -2.39 8.89
CA ALA A 188 -14.17 -1.81 9.96
C ALA A 188 -14.39 -2.53 11.31
N MET A 189 -15.63 -2.86 11.67
CA MET A 189 -15.94 -3.65 12.88
C MET A 189 -15.31 -5.04 12.80
N PHE A 190 -15.44 -5.73 11.67
CA PHE A 190 -14.83 -7.03 11.45
C PHE A 190 -13.30 -6.97 11.58
N CYS A 191 -12.64 -6.02 10.95
CA CYS A 191 -11.19 -5.85 11.04
C CYS A 191 -10.73 -5.53 12.47
N ASN A 192 -11.47 -4.72 13.23
CA ASN A 192 -11.17 -4.47 14.64
C ASN A 192 -11.21 -5.73 15.49
N GLN A 193 -12.20 -6.59 15.27
CA GLN A 193 -12.31 -7.87 15.96
C GLN A 193 -11.10 -8.77 15.65
N GLN A 194 -10.72 -8.86 14.37
CA GLN A 194 -9.55 -9.65 13.95
C GLN A 194 -8.24 -9.09 14.51
N MET A 195 -8.05 -7.77 14.52
CA MET A 195 -6.87 -7.15 15.13
C MET A 195 -6.76 -7.46 16.62
N SER A 196 -7.89 -7.47 17.35
CA SER A 196 -7.92 -7.75 18.79
C SER A 196 -7.58 -9.20 19.11
N SER A 197 -7.95 -10.15 18.23
CA SER A 197 -7.66 -11.58 18.37
C SER A 197 -6.31 -12.00 17.80
N LEU A 198 -5.57 -11.07 17.15
CA LEU A 198 -4.31 -11.34 16.44
C LEU A 198 -4.45 -12.40 15.32
N GLN A 199 -5.65 -12.56 14.79
CA GLN A 199 -5.93 -13.56 13.77
C GLN A 199 -6.10 -12.89 12.41
N ALA A 200 -5.40 -13.41 11.41
CA ALA A 200 -5.71 -13.13 10.01
C ALA A 200 -6.76 -14.12 9.53
N VAL A 201 -7.68 -13.67 8.70
CA VAL A 201 -8.71 -14.51 8.11
C VAL A 201 -8.24 -15.01 6.75
N ASN A 202 -8.34 -16.30 6.54
CA ASN A 202 -8.09 -16.87 5.23
C ASN A 202 -9.35 -16.78 4.36
N VAL A 203 -9.24 -16.11 3.23
CA VAL A 203 -10.29 -16.06 2.21
C VAL A 203 -9.92 -17.07 1.12
N ALA A 204 -10.67 -18.14 1.02
CA ALA A 204 -10.44 -19.15 -0.02
C ALA A 204 -10.89 -18.63 -1.39
N TYR A 205 -10.15 -18.98 -2.42
CA TYR A 205 -10.57 -18.74 -3.81
C TYR A 205 -11.69 -19.69 -4.22
N SER A 206 -12.61 -19.21 -5.04
CA SER A 206 -13.50 -20.13 -5.76
C SER A 206 -12.68 -20.94 -6.80
N PRO A 207 -13.18 -22.11 -7.25
CA PRO A 207 -12.49 -22.87 -8.29
C PRO A 207 -12.24 -22.07 -9.57
N GLU A 208 -13.18 -21.18 -9.93
CA GLU A 208 -13.06 -20.31 -11.10
C GLU A 208 -11.98 -19.26 -10.92
N ALA A 209 -11.90 -18.64 -9.72
CA ALA A 209 -10.87 -17.69 -9.40
C ALA A 209 -9.48 -18.36 -9.37
N GLN A 210 -9.38 -19.56 -8.80
CA GLN A 210 -8.13 -20.33 -8.80
C GLN A 210 -7.65 -20.62 -10.22
N LYS A 211 -8.56 -21.04 -11.11
CA LYS A 211 -8.23 -21.28 -12.52
C LYS A 211 -7.67 -20.05 -13.21
N LEU A 212 -8.26 -18.87 -12.98
CA LEU A 212 -7.75 -17.61 -13.56
C LEU A 212 -6.36 -17.27 -13.04
N ILE A 213 -6.09 -17.53 -11.76
CA ILE A 213 -4.76 -17.34 -11.16
C ILE A 213 -3.75 -18.28 -11.82
N ASP A 214 -4.07 -19.57 -11.96
CA ASP A 214 -3.18 -20.56 -12.56
C ASP A 214 -2.89 -20.24 -14.03
N GLU A 215 -3.89 -19.75 -14.78
CA GLU A 215 -3.71 -19.28 -16.16
C GLU A 215 -2.80 -18.05 -16.23
N PHE A 216 -2.97 -17.09 -15.30
CA PHE A 216 -2.12 -15.90 -15.22
C PHE A 216 -0.69 -16.25 -14.83
N ASP A 217 -0.50 -17.16 -13.87
CA ASP A 217 0.82 -17.66 -13.47
C ASP A 217 1.55 -18.30 -14.66
N THR A 218 0.86 -19.13 -15.41
CA THR A 218 1.42 -19.74 -16.65
C THR A 218 1.81 -18.68 -17.68
N PHE A 219 0.99 -17.64 -17.83
CA PHE A 219 1.30 -16.53 -18.72
C PHE A 219 2.54 -15.75 -18.24
N CYS A 220 2.64 -15.46 -16.94
CA CYS A 220 3.82 -14.79 -16.36
C CYS A 220 5.10 -15.60 -16.57
N ASP A 221 5.05 -16.90 -16.33
CA ASP A 221 6.19 -17.81 -16.55
C ASP A 221 6.67 -17.77 -18.00
N ALA A 222 5.75 -17.74 -18.95
CA ALA A 222 6.11 -17.62 -20.36
C ALA A 222 6.79 -16.28 -20.67
N GLN A 223 6.36 -15.17 -20.07
CA GLN A 223 6.99 -13.85 -20.22
C GLN A 223 8.39 -13.82 -19.58
N ILE A 224 8.54 -14.39 -18.38
CA ILE A 224 9.82 -14.47 -17.66
C ILE A 224 10.84 -15.25 -18.48
N ASN A 225 10.45 -16.40 -19.03
CA ASN A 225 11.34 -17.27 -19.81
C ASN A 225 11.61 -16.75 -21.22
N GLY A 226 10.70 -15.96 -21.79
CA GLY A 226 10.82 -15.40 -23.15
C GLY A 226 11.57 -14.07 -23.22
N THR A 227 11.88 -13.42 -22.09
CA THR A 227 12.46 -12.09 -22.04
C THR A 227 13.96 -12.16 -21.71
N ALA A 228 14.78 -11.56 -22.58
CA ALA A 228 16.23 -11.44 -22.37
C ALA A 228 16.58 -10.25 -21.45
N GLU A 229 15.73 -9.27 -21.35
CA GLU A 229 15.94 -8.03 -20.59
C GLU A 229 15.64 -8.24 -19.11
N GLU A 230 16.65 -8.07 -18.26
CA GLU A 230 16.58 -8.40 -16.84
C GLU A 230 15.51 -7.60 -16.10
N ALA A 231 15.45 -6.29 -16.34
CA ALA A 231 14.46 -5.43 -15.68
C ALA A 231 13.01 -5.82 -16.03
N ILE A 232 12.73 -6.21 -17.28
CA ILE A 232 11.41 -6.68 -17.68
C ILE A 232 11.09 -8.04 -17.07
N ARG A 233 12.08 -8.93 -16.99
CA ARG A 233 11.93 -10.22 -16.31
C ARG A 233 11.61 -10.05 -14.83
N ASP A 234 12.26 -9.10 -14.15
CA ASP A 234 12.01 -8.79 -12.74
C ASP A 234 10.59 -8.24 -12.50
N LEU A 235 10.10 -7.41 -13.42
CA LEU A 235 8.71 -6.93 -13.37
C LEU A 235 7.71 -8.11 -13.46
N TRP A 236 7.89 -9.04 -14.41
CA TRP A 236 7.03 -10.20 -14.56
C TRP A 236 7.11 -11.15 -13.37
N THR A 237 8.31 -11.38 -12.83
CA THR A 237 8.51 -12.19 -11.63
C THR A 237 7.71 -11.65 -10.43
N ARG A 238 7.53 -10.34 -10.33
CA ARG A 238 6.73 -9.73 -9.27
C ARG A 238 5.24 -9.70 -9.58
N ALA A 239 4.86 -9.60 -10.84
CA ALA A 239 3.45 -9.72 -11.24
C ALA A 239 2.88 -11.09 -10.90
N HIS A 240 3.65 -12.17 -11.06
CA HIS A 240 3.32 -13.54 -10.68
C HIS A 240 2.99 -13.69 -9.19
N VAL A 241 3.57 -12.88 -8.31
CA VAL A 241 3.40 -12.98 -6.84
C VAL A 241 2.23 -12.12 -6.32
N LYS A 242 1.61 -11.30 -7.15
CA LYS A 242 0.47 -10.44 -6.79
C LYS A 242 -0.86 -11.13 -6.99
#